data_a7fcc02b229910609da99ba1bfbb8b35
#
_entry.id   a7fcc02b229910609da99ba1bfbb8b35
#
_cell.length_a   1.000
_cell.length_b   1.000
_cell.length_c   1.000
_cell.angle_alpha   90.00
_cell.angle_beta   90.00
_cell.angle_gamma   90.00
#
_symmetry.space_group_name_H-M   'P 1'
#
loop_
_entity.id
_entity.type
_entity.pdbx_description
1 polymer ?
#
loop_
_entity_poly.entity_id
_entity_poly.type
_entity_poly.pdbx_seq_one_letter_code
_entity_poly.pdbx_strand_id
1 'polypeptide(L)'
;MLCINLLLRKQWVNIEKLSYPIVQLPYRIITQPVELFKNKYLWIGLTIAGGIDLLNGLSYLYPVLPSLPIKIHHVSIFEEKPWSALGGIPVSFYPLVIGLAFLIPLDLSFSCWFFFWFWRMERVLGSMMGWTQTGFPFLTEQATGGYIALCVIALWASRSYIKRIIQLAINEKIEAKVNTQEAISYRSAMLGLLIGLSFLLFFCYYAGMSIWVIITFFTIYLALEISITRMRAELGTPVHDLHYAGPDILLPKAIGTKALGPRNLSMFSMFWFLNRAHYSDVMPHQLEALKMVDMIKADKKGILSILILISLVAVPFFFWLFLDVCYQTGMEKRVYWFGWEAYNRLGAWLTHPLEMDLSATAFVGIGFLSTIGIAIMRSKFLWFVFHPAGYAISNSWGMDVCWLPIFISWAIKSLLLRRGGFKIYRRAIPLFMGLILGEFIIGLLWSSIGLIFGLDTYVFWVY
;
A
#
# COMPACT_ATOMS: atom_id res chain seq x y z
N MET A 1 -4.92 -14.83 4.18
CA MET A 1 -4.83 -13.44 4.66
C MET A 1 -5.28 -13.31 6.13
N LEU A 2 -6.56 -13.51 6.48
CA LEU A 2 -7.06 -13.33 7.84
C LEU A 2 -6.31 -14.17 8.89
N CYS A 3 -6.04 -15.44 8.60
CA CYS A 3 -5.26 -16.31 9.50
C CYS A 3 -3.85 -15.79 9.74
N ILE A 4 -3.16 -15.26 8.71
CA ILE A 4 -1.83 -14.67 8.85
C ILE A 4 -1.89 -13.43 9.75
N ASN A 5 -2.89 -12.56 9.55
CA ASN A 5 -3.12 -11.41 10.41
C ASN A 5 -3.32 -11.81 11.87
N LEU A 6 -4.16 -12.81 12.15
CA LEU A 6 -4.41 -13.30 13.51
C LEU A 6 -3.15 -13.86 14.16
N LEU A 7 -2.29 -14.53 13.39
CA LEU A 7 -1.01 -15.05 13.88
C LEU A 7 0.01 -13.94 14.16
N LEU A 8 0.11 -12.90 13.31
CA LEU A 8 1.13 -11.86 13.43
C LEU A 8 0.68 -10.64 14.23
N ARG A 9 -0.64 -10.43 14.39
CA ARG A 9 -1.24 -9.24 15.02
C ARG A 9 -0.60 -8.89 16.36
N LYS A 10 -0.50 -9.85 17.28
CA LYS A 10 -0.01 -9.60 18.65
C LYS A 10 1.45 -9.13 18.65
N GLN A 11 2.26 -9.64 17.73
CA GLN A 11 3.63 -9.17 17.54
C GLN A 11 3.64 -7.68 17.13
N TRP A 12 2.88 -7.31 16.11
CA TRP A 12 2.92 -5.96 15.55
C TRP A 12 2.16 -4.92 16.37
N VAL A 13 1.05 -5.32 16.99
CA VAL A 13 0.20 -4.42 17.78
C VAL A 13 0.73 -4.23 19.20
N ASN A 14 1.12 -5.32 19.89
CA ASN A 14 1.40 -5.28 21.32
C ASN A 14 2.90 -5.25 21.63
N ILE A 15 3.73 -5.97 20.86
CA ILE A 15 5.18 -6.08 21.12
C ILE A 15 5.92 -4.95 20.40
N GLU A 16 5.77 -4.84 19.08
CA GLU A 16 6.43 -3.81 18.27
C GLU A 16 5.74 -2.45 18.35
N LYS A 17 4.45 -2.41 18.67
CA LYS A 17 3.63 -1.19 18.85
C LYS A 17 3.69 -0.26 17.65
N LEU A 18 3.47 -0.81 16.44
CA LEU A 18 3.44 -0.01 15.21
C LEU A 18 2.44 1.16 15.32
N SER A 19 2.70 2.23 14.60
CA SER A 19 2.04 3.54 14.76
C SER A 19 0.56 3.60 14.32
N TYR A 20 0.19 2.81 13.31
CA TYR A 20 -1.17 2.77 12.70
C TYR A 20 -1.78 4.17 12.46
N PRO A 21 -1.18 5.04 11.65
CA PRO A 21 -1.64 6.42 11.51
C PRO A 21 -3.09 6.54 11.05
N ILE A 22 -3.54 5.68 10.12
CA ILE A 22 -4.92 5.67 9.59
C ILE A 22 -5.96 5.42 10.69
N VAL A 23 -5.66 4.54 11.66
CA VAL A 23 -6.58 4.17 12.73
C VAL A 23 -6.77 5.31 13.74
N GLN A 24 -5.85 6.26 13.82
CA GLN A 24 -5.87 7.29 14.86
C GLN A 24 -7.06 8.24 14.76
N LEU A 25 -7.44 8.63 13.55
CA LEU A 25 -8.58 9.53 13.35
C LEU A 25 -9.93 8.84 13.68
N PRO A 26 -10.28 7.67 13.10
CA PRO A 26 -11.48 6.92 13.48
C PRO A 26 -11.54 6.62 14.97
N TYR A 27 -10.43 6.24 15.58
CA TYR A 27 -10.36 5.99 17.03
C TYR A 27 -10.76 7.22 17.84
N ARG A 28 -10.26 8.41 17.52
CA ARG A 28 -10.62 9.65 18.21
C ARG A 28 -12.08 10.04 18.00
N ILE A 29 -12.61 9.83 16.80
CA ILE A 29 -14.02 10.09 16.50
C ILE A 29 -14.92 9.22 17.38
N ILE A 30 -14.56 7.96 17.61
CA ILE A 30 -15.36 7.03 18.42
C ILE A 30 -15.20 7.31 19.92
N THR A 31 -13.98 7.58 20.39
CA THR A 31 -13.70 7.62 21.84
C THR A 31 -13.79 9.02 22.44
N GLN A 32 -13.52 10.05 21.68
CA GLN A 32 -13.43 11.44 22.15
C GLN A 32 -14.09 12.44 21.18
N PRO A 33 -15.33 12.19 20.70
CA PRO A 33 -15.96 13.04 19.68
C PRO A 33 -16.10 14.48 20.13
N VAL A 34 -16.57 14.68 21.35
CA VAL A 34 -16.83 16.04 21.89
C VAL A 34 -15.55 16.86 21.99
N GLU A 35 -14.46 16.27 22.46
CA GLU A 35 -13.16 16.96 22.57
C GLU A 35 -12.60 17.27 21.17
N LEU A 36 -12.70 16.33 20.24
CA LEU A 36 -12.22 16.47 18.88
C LEU A 36 -12.96 17.61 18.14
N PHE A 37 -14.31 17.60 18.15
CA PHE A 37 -15.12 18.55 17.43
C PHE A 37 -15.23 19.94 18.11
N LYS A 38 -14.93 20.06 19.41
CA LYS A 38 -14.77 21.36 20.08
C LYS A 38 -13.44 22.05 19.74
N ASN A 39 -12.47 21.34 19.17
CA ASN A 39 -11.15 21.90 18.90
C ASN A 39 -11.17 22.81 17.66
N LYS A 40 -10.87 24.11 17.85
CA LYS A 40 -10.84 25.09 16.76
C LYS A 40 -9.84 24.76 15.64
N TYR A 41 -8.73 24.11 15.96
CA TYR A 41 -7.72 23.74 14.96
C TYR A 41 -8.24 22.66 14.00
N LEU A 42 -9.11 21.76 14.47
CA LEU A 42 -9.79 20.80 13.59
C LEU A 42 -10.62 21.53 12.53
N TRP A 43 -11.42 22.49 12.94
CA TRP A 43 -12.27 23.26 12.02
C TRP A 43 -11.46 24.11 11.03
N ILE A 44 -10.34 24.67 11.47
CA ILE A 44 -9.41 25.38 10.55
C ILE A 44 -8.91 24.42 9.48
N GLY A 45 -8.42 23.23 9.84
CA GLY A 45 -7.97 22.23 8.87
C GLY A 45 -9.08 21.77 7.93
N LEU A 46 -10.28 21.49 8.49
CA LEU A 46 -11.45 21.08 7.72
C LEU A 46 -11.89 22.16 6.71
N THR A 47 -11.90 23.42 7.13
CA THR A 47 -12.27 24.54 6.25
C THR A 47 -11.24 24.76 5.14
N ILE A 48 -9.95 24.57 5.42
CA ILE A 48 -8.89 24.69 4.40
C ILE A 48 -9.06 23.61 3.34
N ALA A 49 -9.07 22.34 3.74
CA ALA A 49 -9.17 21.21 2.79
C ALA A 49 -10.53 21.19 2.09
N GLY A 50 -11.61 21.26 2.86
CA GLY A 50 -12.96 21.29 2.31
C GLY A 50 -13.24 22.50 1.43
N GLY A 51 -12.68 23.68 1.76
CA GLY A 51 -12.79 24.88 0.94
C GLY A 51 -12.09 24.74 -0.41
N ILE A 52 -10.91 24.11 -0.44
CA ILE A 52 -10.19 23.81 -1.68
C ILE A 52 -11.01 22.87 -2.57
N ASP A 53 -11.50 21.75 -2.01
CA ASP A 53 -12.27 20.78 -2.78
C ASP A 53 -13.65 21.31 -3.20
N LEU A 54 -14.27 22.15 -2.37
CA LEU A 54 -15.52 22.80 -2.73
C LEU A 54 -15.29 23.77 -3.91
N LEU A 55 -14.24 24.57 -3.86
CA LEU A 55 -13.88 25.50 -4.95
C LEU A 55 -13.58 24.74 -6.24
N ASN A 56 -12.78 23.67 -6.18
CA ASN A 56 -12.43 22.87 -7.33
C ASN A 56 -13.66 22.13 -7.90
N GLY A 57 -14.56 21.65 -7.06
CA GLY A 57 -15.80 21.05 -7.50
C GLY A 57 -16.76 22.04 -8.15
N LEU A 58 -16.86 23.25 -7.61
CA LEU A 58 -17.63 24.33 -8.24
C LEU A 58 -17.00 24.77 -9.57
N SER A 59 -15.68 24.89 -9.64
CA SER A 59 -14.96 25.19 -10.88
C SER A 59 -15.15 24.11 -11.94
N TYR A 60 -15.26 22.83 -11.55
CA TYR A 60 -15.55 21.74 -12.46
C TYR A 60 -16.95 21.87 -13.11
N LEU A 61 -17.97 22.28 -12.34
CA LEU A 61 -19.33 22.51 -12.85
C LEU A 61 -19.44 23.86 -13.57
N TYR A 62 -18.72 24.89 -13.10
CA TYR A 62 -18.75 26.24 -13.62
C TYR A 62 -17.32 26.70 -13.96
N PRO A 63 -16.84 26.46 -15.20
CA PRO A 63 -15.45 26.74 -15.60
C PRO A 63 -15.02 28.21 -15.52
N VAL A 64 -15.94 29.13 -15.27
CA VAL A 64 -15.64 30.56 -15.01
C VAL A 64 -14.96 30.77 -13.64
N LEU A 65 -15.17 29.85 -12.71
CA LEU A 65 -14.56 29.93 -11.36
C LEU A 65 -13.11 29.45 -11.40
N PRO A 66 -12.21 30.04 -10.60
CA PRO A 66 -10.83 29.59 -10.51
C PRO A 66 -10.74 28.23 -9.84
N SER A 67 -9.78 27.39 -10.27
CA SER A 67 -9.43 26.14 -9.60
C SER A 67 -8.04 26.20 -9.00
N LEU A 68 -7.81 25.44 -7.93
CA LEU A 68 -6.50 25.25 -7.33
C LEU A 68 -5.90 23.90 -7.79
N PRO A 69 -4.71 23.90 -8.42
CA PRO A 69 -4.11 22.70 -8.97
C PRO A 69 -3.51 21.81 -7.86
N ILE A 70 -4.37 21.12 -7.09
CA ILE A 70 -3.93 20.19 -6.05
C ILE A 70 -3.63 18.80 -6.60
N LYS A 71 -4.27 18.42 -7.71
CA LYS A 71 -4.08 17.11 -8.34
C LYS A 71 -2.69 16.97 -8.94
N ILE A 72 -2.27 15.73 -9.11
CA ILE A 72 -0.97 15.42 -9.72
C ILE A 72 -0.85 16.02 -11.11
N HIS A 73 0.23 16.73 -11.34
CA HIS A 73 0.65 17.20 -12.65
C HIS A 73 2.16 17.01 -12.80
N HIS A 74 2.63 16.80 -14.01
CA HIS A 74 4.03 16.57 -14.28
C HIS A 74 4.69 17.85 -14.78
N VAL A 75 5.77 18.27 -14.10
CA VAL A 75 6.56 19.44 -14.46
C VAL A 75 7.87 18.97 -15.07
N SER A 76 8.07 19.24 -16.36
CA SER A 76 9.34 18.98 -17.05
C SER A 76 10.17 20.25 -17.00
N ILE A 77 11.27 20.23 -16.23
CA ILE A 77 12.13 21.40 -16.03
C ILE A 77 13.33 21.36 -16.98
N PHE A 78 13.80 20.16 -17.32
CA PHE A 78 15.04 19.97 -18.04
C PHE A 78 14.78 19.22 -19.36
N GLU A 79 15.24 19.79 -20.48
CA GLU A 79 15.09 19.21 -21.81
C GLU A 79 16.37 18.49 -22.28
N GLU A 80 17.54 18.90 -21.76
CA GLU A 80 18.82 18.40 -22.18
C GLU A 80 19.37 17.29 -21.27
N LYS A 81 20.13 16.36 -21.87
CA LYS A 81 20.88 15.33 -21.12
C LYS A 81 21.99 15.99 -20.30
N PRO A 82 22.35 15.46 -19.11
CA PRO A 82 21.79 14.25 -18.49
C PRO A 82 20.48 14.50 -17.70
N TRP A 83 20.11 15.76 -17.45
CA TRP A 83 19.03 16.14 -16.57
C TRP A 83 17.63 15.78 -17.09
N SER A 84 17.46 15.70 -18.42
CA SER A 84 16.21 15.22 -19.02
C SER A 84 15.86 13.77 -18.60
N ALA A 85 16.83 12.99 -18.11
CA ALA A 85 16.58 11.65 -17.57
C ALA A 85 15.76 11.65 -16.24
N LEU A 86 15.62 12.80 -15.56
CA LEU A 86 14.68 12.95 -14.43
C LEU A 86 13.23 12.67 -14.86
N GLY A 87 12.91 12.93 -16.12
CA GLY A 87 11.54 12.90 -16.63
C GLY A 87 10.67 14.02 -16.04
N GLY A 88 9.38 13.94 -16.24
CA GLY A 88 8.43 14.84 -15.60
C GLY A 88 8.42 14.60 -14.09
N ILE A 89 8.62 15.66 -13.31
CA ILE A 89 8.54 15.61 -11.85
C ILE A 89 7.07 15.71 -11.46
N PRO A 90 6.48 14.69 -10.82
CA PRO A 90 5.10 14.76 -10.37
C PRO A 90 4.98 15.72 -9.19
N VAL A 91 4.04 16.63 -9.26
CA VAL A 91 3.75 17.63 -8.23
C VAL A 91 2.28 17.55 -7.86
N SER A 92 1.98 17.49 -6.59
CA SER A 92 0.62 17.46 -6.04
C SER A 92 0.57 18.10 -4.67
N PHE A 93 -0.62 18.51 -4.21
CA PHE A 93 -0.82 19.19 -2.92
C PHE A 93 -2.04 18.63 -2.16
N TYR A 94 -2.23 17.32 -2.14
CA TYR A 94 -3.38 16.70 -1.48
C TYR A 94 -3.38 16.95 0.04
N PRO A 95 -4.38 17.70 0.59
CA PRO A 95 -4.49 17.96 2.03
C PRO A 95 -4.61 16.70 2.87
N LEU A 96 -5.32 15.68 2.37
CA LEU A 96 -5.44 14.35 2.98
C LEU A 96 -4.06 13.73 3.25
N VAL A 97 -3.19 13.75 2.24
CA VAL A 97 -1.85 13.15 2.35
C VAL A 97 -0.97 13.95 3.29
N ILE A 98 -1.04 15.29 3.25
CA ILE A 98 -0.33 16.16 4.21
C ILE A 98 -0.79 15.85 5.63
N GLY A 99 -2.10 15.68 5.84
CA GLY A 99 -2.69 15.33 7.13
C GLY A 99 -2.21 13.98 7.66
N LEU A 100 -2.26 12.94 6.84
CA LEU A 100 -1.80 11.60 7.21
C LEU A 100 -0.29 11.57 7.45
N ALA A 101 0.50 12.19 6.59
CA ALA A 101 1.95 12.24 6.71
C ALA A 101 2.43 12.94 8.01
N PHE A 102 1.63 13.86 8.56
CA PHE A 102 1.94 14.48 9.85
C PHE A 102 1.88 13.48 11.02
N LEU A 103 1.12 12.40 10.90
CA LEU A 103 1.03 11.36 11.91
C LEU A 103 2.16 10.32 11.81
N ILE A 104 2.85 10.24 10.67
CA ILE A 104 3.96 9.30 10.41
C ILE A 104 5.21 9.70 11.20
N PRO A 105 6.06 8.75 11.65
CA PRO A 105 7.36 9.06 12.24
C PRO A 105 8.25 9.95 11.35
N LEU A 106 9.02 10.85 11.95
CA LEU A 106 9.79 11.87 11.21
C LEU A 106 10.88 11.27 10.32
N ASP A 107 11.57 10.25 10.79
CA ASP A 107 12.61 9.51 10.08
C ASP A 107 12.07 8.74 8.88
N LEU A 108 10.87 8.19 9.03
CA LEU A 108 10.21 7.46 7.96
C LEU A 108 9.71 8.41 6.87
N SER A 109 9.06 9.53 7.23
CA SER A 109 8.64 10.54 6.27
C SER A 109 9.83 11.19 5.55
N PHE A 110 10.96 11.41 6.26
CA PHE A 110 12.22 11.82 5.66
C PHE A 110 12.69 10.83 4.60
N SER A 111 12.74 9.55 4.95
CA SER A 111 13.24 8.50 4.07
C SER A 111 12.38 8.36 2.80
N CYS A 112 11.05 8.51 2.91
CA CYS A 112 10.16 8.43 1.76
C CYS A 112 10.48 9.47 0.67
N TRP A 113 10.52 10.77 1.02
CA TRP A 113 10.81 11.80 0.02
C TRP A 113 12.28 11.80 -0.42
N PHE A 114 13.22 11.43 0.48
CA PHE A 114 14.63 11.34 0.12
C PHE A 114 14.90 10.26 -0.92
N PHE A 115 14.39 9.03 -0.69
CA PHE A 115 14.58 7.93 -1.64
C PHE A 115 13.79 8.13 -2.93
N PHE A 116 12.70 8.88 -2.93
CA PHE A 116 12.04 9.30 -4.17
C PHE A 116 13.01 10.08 -5.08
N TRP A 117 13.77 11.02 -4.53
CA TRP A 117 14.79 11.76 -5.28
C TRP A 117 16.01 10.90 -5.60
N PHE A 118 16.42 10.02 -4.69
CA PHE A 118 17.52 9.08 -4.92
C PHE A 118 17.27 8.23 -6.18
N TRP A 119 16.09 7.63 -6.33
CA TRP A 119 15.72 6.86 -7.50
C TRP A 119 15.76 7.68 -8.80
N ARG A 120 15.36 8.93 -8.77
CA ARG A 120 15.43 9.82 -9.92
C ARG A 120 16.87 10.19 -10.26
N MET A 121 17.72 10.40 -9.25
CA MET A 121 19.15 10.64 -9.45
C MET A 121 19.88 9.44 -10.03
N GLU A 122 19.49 8.20 -9.75
CA GLU A 122 20.04 7.02 -10.43
C GLU A 122 19.82 7.06 -11.95
N ARG A 123 18.65 7.54 -12.41
CA ARG A 123 18.39 7.74 -13.85
C ARG A 123 19.36 8.77 -14.46
N VAL A 124 19.59 9.88 -13.74
CA VAL A 124 20.52 10.92 -14.19
C VAL A 124 21.94 10.37 -14.26
N LEU A 125 22.38 9.65 -13.23
CA LEU A 125 23.71 9.01 -13.21
C LEU A 125 23.87 8.03 -14.37
N GLY A 126 22.88 7.19 -14.65
CA GLY A 126 22.88 6.30 -15.81
C GLY A 126 23.01 7.05 -17.13
N SER A 127 22.28 8.17 -17.27
CA SER A 127 22.41 9.03 -18.46
C SER A 127 23.79 9.67 -18.59
N MET A 128 24.40 10.11 -17.46
CA MET A 128 25.76 10.66 -17.44
C MET A 128 26.82 9.62 -17.84
N MET A 129 26.65 8.39 -17.38
CA MET A 129 27.55 7.28 -17.65
C MET A 129 27.35 6.66 -19.05
N GLY A 130 26.34 7.11 -19.80
CA GLY A 130 26.01 6.56 -21.11
C GLY A 130 25.49 5.13 -21.07
N TRP A 131 24.92 4.68 -19.94
CA TRP A 131 24.33 3.36 -19.84
C TRP A 131 23.03 3.29 -20.63
N THR A 132 23.08 2.55 -21.73
CA THR A 132 21.98 2.43 -22.70
C THR A 132 21.14 1.17 -22.51
N GLN A 133 21.42 0.38 -21.48
CA GLN A 133 20.69 -0.86 -21.23
C GLN A 133 19.20 -0.57 -21.00
N THR A 134 18.36 -1.22 -21.78
CA THR A 134 16.89 -1.08 -21.66
C THR A 134 16.43 -1.48 -20.27
N GLY A 135 15.69 -0.60 -19.62
CA GLY A 135 15.17 -0.82 -18.26
C GLY A 135 16.04 -0.26 -17.14
N PHE A 136 17.33 0.08 -17.41
CA PHE A 136 18.18 0.70 -16.39
C PHE A 136 17.55 1.99 -15.85
N PRO A 137 17.58 2.20 -14.55
CA PRO A 137 18.19 1.44 -13.45
C PRO A 137 17.31 0.36 -12.79
N PHE A 138 16.34 -0.20 -13.48
CA PHE A 138 15.49 -1.30 -13.00
C PHE A 138 14.80 -1.01 -11.65
N LEU A 139 14.21 0.16 -11.54
CA LEU A 139 13.68 0.67 -10.26
C LEU A 139 12.59 -0.20 -9.67
N THR A 140 11.72 -0.77 -10.50
CA THR A 140 10.64 -1.67 -10.06
C THR A 140 11.21 -2.96 -9.47
N GLU A 141 12.25 -3.49 -10.07
CA GLU A 141 12.96 -4.69 -9.62
C GLU A 141 13.66 -4.43 -8.28
N GLN A 142 14.34 -3.31 -8.15
CA GLN A 142 14.96 -2.90 -6.89
C GLN A 142 13.91 -2.71 -5.78
N ALA A 143 12.81 -2.04 -6.07
CA ALA A 143 11.69 -1.89 -5.13
C ALA A 143 11.12 -3.25 -4.71
N THR A 144 10.87 -4.15 -5.68
CA THR A 144 10.38 -5.51 -5.40
C THR A 144 11.33 -6.28 -4.48
N GLY A 145 12.64 -6.21 -4.76
CA GLY A 145 13.68 -6.75 -3.87
C GLY A 145 13.60 -6.17 -2.46
N GLY A 146 13.39 -4.86 -2.37
CA GLY A 146 13.18 -4.16 -1.10
C GLY A 146 11.97 -4.67 -0.31
N TYR A 147 10.82 -4.88 -0.98
CA TYR A 147 9.62 -5.44 -0.33
C TYR A 147 9.86 -6.88 0.17
N ILE A 148 10.51 -7.73 -0.62
CA ILE A 148 10.86 -9.09 -0.19
C ILE A 148 11.80 -9.04 1.03
N ALA A 149 12.78 -8.14 1.04
CA ALA A 149 13.67 -7.94 2.19
C ALA A 149 12.90 -7.50 3.45
N LEU A 150 11.92 -6.60 3.32
CA LEU A 150 11.08 -6.17 4.44
C LEU A 150 10.28 -7.35 5.03
N CYS A 151 9.76 -8.25 4.19
CA CYS A 151 9.14 -9.48 4.67
C CYS A 151 10.12 -10.32 5.49
N VAL A 152 11.31 -10.55 4.95
CA VAL A 152 12.36 -11.34 5.63
C VAL A 152 12.74 -10.69 6.96
N ILE A 153 12.93 -9.37 7.00
CA ILE A 153 13.22 -8.61 8.22
C ILE A 153 12.08 -8.76 9.23
N ALA A 154 10.82 -8.61 8.78
CA ALA A 154 9.64 -8.74 9.65
C ALA A 154 9.52 -10.14 10.26
N LEU A 155 9.68 -11.18 9.45
CA LEU A 155 9.64 -12.57 9.90
C LEU A 155 10.84 -12.92 10.81
N TRP A 156 12.03 -12.41 10.48
CA TRP A 156 13.23 -12.60 11.31
C TRP A 156 13.10 -11.93 12.67
N ALA A 157 12.60 -10.69 12.71
CA ALA A 157 12.32 -9.98 13.95
C ALA A 157 11.29 -10.73 14.81
N SER A 158 10.30 -11.34 14.16
CA SER A 158 9.22 -12.08 14.80
C SER A 158 9.57 -13.54 15.09
N ARG A 159 10.78 -14.04 14.78
CA ARG A 159 11.13 -15.49 14.83
C ARG A 159 10.87 -16.17 16.16
N SER A 160 11.18 -15.50 17.27
CA SER A 160 10.96 -16.04 18.61
C SER A 160 9.47 -16.14 18.96
N TYR A 161 8.70 -15.16 18.51
CA TYR A 161 7.25 -15.13 18.63
C TYR A 161 6.61 -16.23 17.77
N ILE A 162 7.02 -16.37 16.51
CA ILE A 162 6.54 -17.41 15.59
C ILE A 162 6.82 -18.81 16.16
N LYS A 163 8.03 -19.06 16.66
CA LYS A 163 8.36 -20.33 17.34
C LYS A 163 7.41 -20.62 18.51
N ARG A 164 7.13 -19.59 19.32
CA ARG A 164 6.19 -19.71 20.44
C ARG A 164 4.77 -20.03 19.99
N ILE A 165 4.28 -19.37 18.93
CA ILE A 165 2.94 -19.65 18.36
C ILE A 165 2.86 -21.10 17.88
N ILE A 166 3.87 -21.58 17.16
CA ILE A 166 3.90 -22.96 16.65
C ILE A 166 3.85 -23.95 17.82
N GLN A 167 4.60 -23.71 18.89
CA GLN A 167 4.58 -24.53 20.10
C GLN A 167 3.20 -24.52 20.80
N LEU A 168 2.57 -23.35 20.87
CA LEU A 168 1.22 -23.21 21.44
C LEU A 168 0.17 -23.93 20.59
N ALA A 169 0.24 -23.84 19.25
CA ALA A 169 -0.70 -24.50 18.34
C ALA A 169 -0.59 -26.04 18.41
N ILE A 170 0.61 -26.57 18.69
CA ILE A 170 0.83 -28.01 18.84
C ILE A 170 0.35 -28.49 20.23
N ASN A 171 0.54 -27.69 21.30
CA ASN A 171 0.26 -28.08 22.68
C ASN A 171 -0.98 -27.36 23.24
N GLU A 172 -2.13 -27.99 23.09
CA GLU A 172 -3.45 -27.46 23.47
C GLU A 172 -3.60 -27.11 24.97
N LYS A 173 -2.94 -27.85 25.87
CA LYS A 173 -2.97 -27.60 27.31
C LYS A 173 -2.26 -26.27 27.68
N ILE A 174 -1.22 -25.91 26.94
CA ILE A 174 -0.48 -24.67 27.16
C ILE A 174 -1.27 -23.50 26.53
N GLU A 175 -1.86 -23.72 25.38
CA GLU A 175 -2.69 -22.72 24.70
C GLU A 175 -3.88 -22.27 25.56
N ALA A 176 -4.61 -23.21 26.13
CA ALA A 176 -5.78 -22.92 26.98
C ALA A 176 -5.46 -22.03 28.20
N LYS A 177 -4.22 -22.13 28.74
CA LYS A 177 -3.77 -21.28 29.86
C LYS A 177 -3.36 -19.86 29.42
N VAL A 178 -2.91 -19.68 28.19
CA VAL A 178 -2.29 -18.43 27.70
C VAL A 178 -3.28 -17.59 26.89
N ASN A 179 -4.28 -18.19 26.29
CA ASN A 179 -5.07 -17.61 25.17
C ASN A 179 -6.48 -17.14 25.57
N THR A 180 -6.67 -16.63 26.77
CA THR A 180 -8.00 -16.21 27.26
C THR A 180 -8.58 -14.98 26.58
N GLN A 181 -7.83 -14.25 25.71
CA GLN A 181 -8.24 -12.97 25.13
C GLN A 181 -8.22 -12.91 23.58
N GLU A 182 -7.90 -13.99 22.88
CA GLU A 182 -7.86 -14.00 21.43
C GLU A 182 -9.21 -14.42 20.81
N ALA A 183 -9.49 -13.94 19.58
CA ALA A 183 -10.75 -14.26 18.88
C ALA A 183 -10.88 -15.75 18.56
N ILE A 184 -9.79 -16.38 18.15
CA ILE A 184 -9.68 -17.83 17.89
C ILE A 184 -8.35 -18.37 18.42
N SER A 185 -8.27 -19.71 18.57
CA SER A 185 -7.05 -20.39 18.98
C SER A 185 -5.97 -20.30 17.90
N TYR A 186 -4.71 -20.29 18.30
CA TYR A 186 -3.58 -20.34 17.35
C TYR A 186 -3.61 -21.61 16.50
N ARG A 187 -4.05 -22.72 17.08
CA ARG A 187 -4.27 -23.98 16.37
C ARG A 187 -5.30 -23.82 15.25
N SER A 188 -6.46 -23.23 15.54
CA SER A 188 -7.49 -22.98 14.54
C SER A 188 -7.01 -22.03 13.44
N ALA A 189 -6.25 -21.00 13.78
CA ALA A 189 -5.66 -20.09 12.81
C ALA A 189 -4.63 -20.78 11.91
N MET A 190 -3.77 -21.66 12.47
CA MET A 190 -2.82 -22.47 11.66
C MET A 190 -3.52 -23.48 10.78
N LEU A 191 -4.53 -24.18 11.28
CA LEU A 191 -5.33 -25.11 10.48
C LEU A 191 -6.04 -24.37 9.33
N GLY A 192 -6.65 -23.22 9.61
CA GLY A 192 -7.28 -22.38 8.60
C GLY A 192 -6.28 -21.89 7.53
N LEU A 193 -5.05 -21.55 7.92
CA LEU A 193 -3.98 -21.21 6.99
C LEU A 193 -3.61 -22.40 6.10
N LEU A 194 -3.39 -23.57 6.70
CA LEU A 194 -3.04 -24.80 5.95
C LEU A 194 -4.15 -25.21 4.98
N ILE A 195 -5.42 -25.18 5.43
CA ILE A 195 -6.57 -25.47 4.58
C ILE A 195 -6.64 -24.49 3.39
N GLY A 196 -6.48 -23.18 3.66
CA GLY A 196 -6.49 -22.16 2.63
C GLY A 196 -5.37 -22.32 1.61
N LEU A 197 -4.14 -22.60 2.05
CA LEU A 197 -3.00 -22.85 1.16
C LEU A 197 -3.18 -24.16 0.35
N SER A 198 -3.69 -25.20 0.97
CA SER A 198 -3.98 -26.48 0.29
C SER A 198 -5.07 -26.29 -0.77
N PHE A 199 -6.12 -25.52 -0.47
CA PHE A 199 -7.16 -25.19 -1.44
C PHE A 199 -6.61 -24.40 -2.63
N LEU A 200 -5.78 -23.38 -2.38
CA LEU A 200 -5.14 -22.61 -3.46
C LEU A 200 -4.24 -23.50 -4.33
N LEU A 201 -3.44 -24.36 -3.72
CA LEU A 201 -2.59 -25.31 -4.44
C LEU A 201 -3.44 -26.25 -5.30
N PHE A 202 -4.49 -26.83 -4.73
CA PHE A 202 -5.40 -27.73 -5.45
C PHE A 202 -6.09 -27.00 -6.61
N PHE A 203 -6.66 -25.82 -6.37
CA PHE A 203 -7.35 -25.03 -7.39
C PHE A 203 -6.42 -24.69 -8.56
N CYS A 204 -5.23 -24.15 -8.28
CA CYS A 204 -4.28 -23.76 -9.32
C CYS A 204 -3.72 -24.98 -10.08
N TYR A 205 -3.48 -26.08 -9.40
CA TYR A 205 -3.06 -27.33 -10.03
C TYR A 205 -4.12 -27.87 -10.98
N TYR A 206 -5.38 -27.89 -10.54
CA TYR A 206 -6.51 -28.30 -11.37
C TYR A 206 -6.72 -27.34 -12.57
N ALA A 207 -6.45 -26.06 -12.39
CA ALA A 207 -6.47 -25.06 -13.47
C ALA A 207 -5.28 -25.20 -14.45
N GLY A 208 -4.32 -26.10 -14.21
CA GLY A 208 -3.23 -26.43 -15.12
C GLY A 208 -1.89 -25.78 -14.82
N MET A 209 -1.72 -25.13 -13.66
CA MET A 209 -0.41 -24.62 -13.23
C MET A 209 0.50 -25.73 -12.74
N SER A 210 1.79 -25.58 -12.98
CA SER A 210 2.81 -26.49 -12.44
C SER A 210 3.00 -26.24 -10.93
N ILE A 211 3.16 -27.33 -10.13
CA ILE A 211 3.25 -27.24 -8.67
C ILE A 211 4.36 -26.28 -8.20
N TRP A 212 5.54 -26.36 -8.79
CA TRP A 212 6.66 -25.48 -8.43
C TRP A 212 6.36 -24.00 -8.73
N VAL A 213 5.62 -23.72 -9.82
CA VAL A 213 5.18 -22.36 -10.18
C VAL A 213 4.16 -21.85 -9.15
N ILE A 214 3.20 -22.70 -8.74
CA ILE A 214 2.21 -22.35 -7.71
C ILE A 214 2.92 -21.96 -6.41
N ILE A 215 3.83 -22.81 -5.94
CA ILE A 215 4.55 -22.58 -4.68
C ILE A 215 5.35 -21.27 -4.76
N THR A 216 6.11 -21.07 -5.83
CA THR A 216 6.93 -19.87 -6.00
C THR A 216 6.07 -18.61 -6.12
N PHE A 217 5.00 -18.64 -6.93
CA PHE A 217 4.07 -17.54 -7.14
C PHE A 217 3.44 -17.08 -5.81
N PHE A 218 2.83 -17.99 -5.07
CA PHE A 218 2.17 -17.62 -3.81
C PHE A 218 3.14 -17.33 -2.68
N THR A 219 4.36 -17.85 -2.70
CA THR A 219 5.41 -17.45 -1.75
C THR A 219 5.79 -15.99 -1.95
N ILE A 220 6.03 -15.56 -3.20
CA ILE A 220 6.34 -14.17 -3.53
C ILE A 220 5.13 -13.28 -3.21
N TYR A 221 3.93 -13.67 -3.63
CA TYR A 221 2.70 -12.92 -3.38
C TYR A 221 2.46 -12.69 -1.88
N LEU A 222 2.55 -13.73 -1.06
CA LEU A 222 2.40 -13.61 0.39
C LEU A 222 3.52 -12.81 1.04
N ALA A 223 4.73 -12.88 0.52
CA ALA A 223 5.83 -12.04 1.00
C ALA A 223 5.56 -10.55 0.74
N LEU A 224 5.03 -10.20 -0.43
CA LEU A 224 4.61 -8.83 -0.76
C LEU A 224 3.46 -8.39 0.14
N GLU A 225 2.44 -9.23 0.33
CA GLU A 225 1.29 -8.96 1.20
C GLU A 225 1.68 -8.67 2.66
N ILE A 226 2.57 -9.48 3.23
CA ILE A 226 3.09 -9.29 4.59
C ILE A 226 3.85 -7.97 4.68
N SER A 227 4.67 -7.64 3.69
CA SER A 227 5.43 -6.39 3.65
C SER A 227 4.53 -5.18 3.51
N ILE A 228 3.56 -5.21 2.59
CA ILE A 228 2.58 -4.14 2.38
C ILE A 228 1.76 -3.91 3.65
N THR A 229 1.27 -5.00 4.27
CA THR A 229 0.50 -4.92 5.52
C THR A 229 1.31 -4.28 6.64
N ARG A 230 2.58 -4.67 6.79
CA ARG A 230 3.47 -4.06 7.78
C ARG A 230 3.75 -2.59 7.46
N MET A 231 4.07 -2.27 6.22
CA MET A 231 4.36 -0.90 5.79
C MET A 231 3.16 0.01 6.00
N ARG A 232 1.95 -0.45 5.69
CA ARG A 232 0.73 0.30 5.93
C ARG A 232 0.48 0.55 7.42
N ALA A 233 0.79 -0.43 8.26
CA ALA A 233 0.73 -0.27 9.72
C ALA A 233 1.76 0.74 10.25
N GLU A 234 2.89 0.92 9.60
CA GLU A 234 3.93 1.89 9.96
C GLU A 234 3.70 3.27 9.33
N LEU A 235 3.48 3.32 8.03
CA LEU A 235 3.35 4.55 7.22
C LEU A 235 1.93 5.11 7.23
N GLY A 236 0.92 4.22 7.19
CA GLY A 236 -0.45 4.64 7.03
C GLY A 236 -0.69 5.46 5.76
N THR A 237 0.08 5.22 4.71
CA THR A 237 -0.17 5.88 3.43
C THR A 237 -1.48 5.37 2.85
N PRO A 238 -2.33 6.25 2.31
CA PRO A 238 -3.58 5.83 1.68
C PRO A 238 -3.33 5.01 0.42
N VAL A 239 -2.14 5.09 -0.14
CA VAL A 239 -1.81 4.48 -1.42
C VAL A 239 -0.58 3.60 -1.29
N HIS A 240 -0.80 2.30 -1.26
CA HIS A 240 0.20 1.30 -1.60
C HIS A 240 -0.10 0.87 -3.02
N ASP A 241 0.55 1.50 -3.97
CA ASP A 241 0.33 1.19 -5.37
C ASP A 241 1.65 0.67 -5.97
N LEU A 242 1.96 -0.58 -5.65
CA LEU A 242 3.12 -1.28 -6.17
C LEU A 242 2.78 -1.90 -7.53
N HIS A 243 2.81 -1.07 -8.57
CA HIS A 243 2.56 -1.52 -9.92
C HIS A 243 3.69 -2.41 -10.45
N TYR A 244 3.31 -3.43 -11.22
CA TYR A 244 4.22 -4.29 -12.00
C TYR A 244 5.32 -4.98 -11.19
N ALA A 245 5.09 -5.22 -9.91
CA ALA A 245 6.04 -5.85 -8.99
C ALA A 245 5.60 -7.25 -8.52
N GLY A 246 4.47 -7.74 -9.02
CA GLY A 246 3.92 -9.04 -8.65
C GLY A 246 4.71 -10.23 -9.20
N PRO A 247 4.44 -11.44 -8.68
CA PRO A 247 5.06 -12.67 -9.19
C PRO A 247 4.75 -12.94 -10.66
N ASP A 248 3.64 -12.43 -11.19
CA ASP A 248 3.25 -12.51 -12.61
C ASP A 248 4.15 -11.71 -13.56
N ILE A 249 4.92 -10.75 -13.05
CA ILE A 249 5.95 -10.00 -13.79
C ILE A 249 7.35 -10.51 -13.44
N LEU A 250 7.60 -10.78 -12.16
CA LEU A 250 8.91 -11.18 -11.67
C LEU A 250 9.35 -12.53 -12.23
N LEU A 251 8.45 -13.54 -12.23
CA LEU A 251 8.78 -14.89 -12.70
C LEU A 251 9.09 -14.96 -14.21
N PRO A 252 8.30 -14.32 -15.11
CA PRO A 252 8.66 -14.23 -16.53
C PRO A 252 10.02 -13.57 -16.79
N LYS A 253 10.39 -12.52 -16.04
CA LYS A 253 11.70 -11.88 -16.16
C LYS A 253 12.83 -12.77 -15.64
N ALA A 254 12.61 -13.44 -14.49
CA ALA A 254 13.63 -14.24 -13.84
C ALA A 254 13.92 -15.59 -14.55
N ILE A 255 12.91 -16.19 -15.18
CA ILE A 255 12.99 -17.56 -15.71
C ILE A 255 12.82 -17.59 -17.23
N GLY A 256 12.20 -16.55 -17.80
CA GLY A 256 11.77 -16.50 -19.19
C GLY A 256 10.38 -17.14 -19.41
N THR A 257 9.65 -16.59 -20.38
CA THR A 257 8.26 -17.05 -20.64
C THR A 257 8.22 -18.44 -21.29
N LYS A 258 9.25 -18.80 -22.08
CA LYS A 258 9.36 -20.09 -22.74
C LYS A 258 9.45 -21.24 -21.73
N ALA A 259 10.24 -21.07 -20.67
CA ALA A 259 10.41 -22.09 -19.63
C ALA A 259 9.17 -22.23 -18.74
N LEU A 260 8.41 -21.16 -18.54
CA LEU A 260 7.14 -21.18 -17.79
C LEU A 260 6.05 -21.93 -18.56
N GLY A 261 5.99 -21.78 -19.87
CA GLY A 261 5.01 -22.41 -20.74
C GLY A 261 3.62 -21.74 -20.72
N PRO A 262 2.79 -21.98 -21.75
CA PRO A 262 1.56 -21.23 -22.00
C PRO A 262 0.51 -21.39 -20.88
N ARG A 263 0.40 -22.58 -20.25
CA ARG A 263 -0.58 -22.80 -19.18
C ARG A 263 -0.32 -21.94 -17.95
N ASN A 264 0.94 -21.85 -17.50
CA ASN A 264 1.30 -21.01 -16.37
C ASN A 264 1.12 -19.53 -16.70
N LEU A 265 1.49 -19.09 -17.91
CA LEU A 265 1.33 -17.70 -18.38
C LEU A 265 -0.14 -17.30 -18.47
N SER A 266 -1.02 -18.17 -18.93
CA SER A 266 -2.47 -17.93 -18.94
C SER A 266 -3.01 -17.71 -17.54
N MET A 267 -2.58 -18.51 -16.56
CA MET A 267 -2.97 -18.33 -15.16
C MET A 267 -2.41 -17.04 -14.56
N PHE A 268 -1.19 -16.62 -14.93
CA PHE A 268 -0.65 -15.31 -14.51
C PHE A 268 -1.51 -14.16 -15.01
N SER A 269 -2.03 -14.25 -16.22
CA SER A 269 -2.95 -13.26 -16.75
C SER A 269 -4.31 -13.26 -16.04
N MET A 270 -4.80 -14.43 -15.64
CA MET A 270 -6.01 -14.55 -14.80
C MET A 270 -5.81 -13.99 -13.39
N PHE A 271 -4.60 -14.10 -12.82
CA PHE A 271 -4.24 -13.53 -11.52
C PHE A 271 -3.75 -12.08 -11.61
N TRP A 272 -3.81 -11.45 -12.78
CA TRP A 272 -3.39 -10.07 -12.98
C TRP A 272 -4.03 -9.11 -11.96
N PHE A 273 -5.31 -9.27 -11.64
CA PHE A 273 -6.02 -8.43 -10.69
C PHE A 273 -5.45 -8.45 -9.27
N LEU A 274 -4.79 -9.55 -8.86
CA LEU A 274 -4.12 -9.66 -7.56
C LEU A 274 -2.83 -8.83 -7.50
N ASN A 275 -2.15 -8.68 -8.63
CA ASN A 275 -0.79 -8.14 -8.68
C ASN A 275 -0.71 -6.77 -9.34
N ARG A 276 -1.85 -6.24 -9.86
CA ARG A 276 -1.87 -5.02 -10.66
C ARG A 276 -1.40 -3.81 -9.86
N ALA A 277 -1.89 -3.66 -8.64
CA ALA A 277 -1.67 -2.45 -7.87
C ALA A 277 -1.64 -2.64 -6.35
N HIS A 278 -1.98 -3.77 -5.80
CA HIS A 278 -2.04 -4.02 -4.35
C HIS A 278 -2.81 -2.96 -3.52
N TYR A 279 -3.57 -2.11 -4.20
CA TYR A 279 -4.28 -0.99 -3.57
C TYR A 279 -5.43 -1.43 -2.67
N SER A 280 -6.16 -2.45 -3.10
CA SER A 280 -7.34 -2.98 -2.43
C SER A 280 -7.07 -4.24 -1.62
N ASP A 281 -5.81 -4.52 -1.30
CA ASP A 281 -5.43 -5.72 -0.55
C ASP A 281 -6.17 -5.80 0.78
N VAL A 282 -6.78 -6.95 1.02
CA VAL A 282 -7.66 -7.16 2.18
C VAL A 282 -6.87 -7.28 3.48
N MET A 283 -5.63 -7.79 3.42
CA MET A 283 -4.82 -8.08 4.59
C MET A 283 -4.50 -6.84 5.44
N PRO A 284 -4.06 -5.69 4.87
CA PRO A 284 -3.83 -4.47 5.64
C PRO A 284 -5.09 -3.95 6.34
N HIS A 285 -6.22 -3.93 5.63
CA HIS A 285 -7.50 -3.45 6.17
C HIS A 285 -8.02 -4.30 7.32
N GLN A 286 -7.87 -5.63 7.22
CA GLN A 286 -8.21 -6.54 8.32
C GLN A 286 -7.35 -6.27 9.56
N LEU A 287 -6.05 -6.01 9.38
CA LEU A 287 -5.15 -5.72 10.49
C LEU A 287 -5.49 -4.40 11.18
N GLU A 288 -5.83 -3.36 10.40
CA GLU A 288 -6.30 -2.07 10.92
C GLU A 288 -7.59 -2.20 11.72
N ALA A 289 -8.57 -2.96 11.20
CA ALA A 289 -9.80 -3.26 11.90
C ALA A 289 -9.55 -3.98 13.24
N LEU A 290 -8.70 -5.02 13.23
CA LEU A 290 -8.32 -5.74 14.44
C LEU A 290 -7.57 -4.84 15.44
N LYS A 291 -6.74 -3.91 14.97
CA LYS A 291 -6.09 -2.91 15.82
C LYS A 291 -7.10 -1.96 16.47
N MET A 292 -8.06 -1.48 15.70
CA MET A 292 -9.10 -0.59 16.23
C MET A 292 -9.92 -1.25 17.32
N VAL A 293 -10.30 -2.53 17.13
CA VAL A 293 -10.99 -3.34 18.14
C VAL A 293 -10.19 -3.46 19.43
N ASP A 294 -8.89 -3.69 19.34
CA ASP A 294 -8.02 -3.73 20.51
C ASP A 294 -7.98 -2.38 21.26
N MET A 295 -7.95 -1.27 20.52
CA MET A 295 -7.90 0.08 21.09
C MET A 295 -9.19 0.46 21.82
N ILE A 296 -10.36 0.09 21.26
CA ILE A 296 -11.68 0.37 21.87
C ILE A 296 -12.11 -0.72 22.85
N LYS A 297 -11.31 -1.78 23.02
CA LYS A 297 -11.59 -2.94 23.90
C LYS A 297 -12.92 -3.64 23.56
N ALA A 298 -13.29 -3.68 22.27
CA ALA A 298 -14.50 -4.35 21.81
C ALA A 298 -14.32 -5.87 21.73
N ASP A 299 -15.45 -6.59 21.53
CA ASP A 299 -15.43 -8.04 21.38
C ASP A 299 -14.73 -8.49 20.08
N LYS A 300 -13.64 -9.23 20.27
CA LYS A 300 -12.82 -9.73 19.16
C LYS A 300 -13.49 -10.84 18.36
N LYS A 301 -14.33 -11.68 19.02
CA LYS A 301 -15.04 -12.77 18.34
C LYS A 301 -16.14 -12.22 17.43
N GLY A 302 -16.88 -11.22 17.91
CA GLY A 302 -17.90 -10.54 17.12
C GLY A 302 -17.31 -9.90 15.87
N ILE A 303 -16.20 -9.18 15.99
CA ILE A 303 -15.52 -8.57 14.83
C ILE A 303 -15.00 -9.61 13.85
N LEU A 304 -14.42 -10.72 14.31
CA LEU A 304 -13.96 -11.76 13.42
C LEU A 304 -15.12 -12.35 12.61
N SER A 305 -16.25 -12.63 13.25
CA SER A 305 -17.45 -13.10 12.57
C SER A 305 -17.97 -12.10 11.53
N ILE A 306 -17.93 -10.82 11.84
CA ILE A 306 -18.29 -9.74 10.92
C ILE A 306 -17.32 -9.68 9.73
N LEU A 307 -16.01 -9.78 9.94
CA LEU A 307 -15.02 -9.78 8.86
C LEU A 307 -15.20 -10.98 7.92
N ILE A 308 -15.51 -12.15 8.47
CA ILE A 308 -15.80 -13.34 7.66
C ILE A 308 -17.10 -13.15 6.86
N LEU A 309 -18.17 -12.69 7.53
CA LEU A 309 -19.47 -12.46 6.89
C LEU A 309 -19.36 -11.42 5.76
N ILE A 310 -18.70 -10.29 6.02
CA ILE A 310 -18.48 -9.26 5.01
C ILE A 310 -17.71 -9.85 3.82
N SER A 311 -16.65 -10.63 4.06
CA SER A 311 -15.87 -11.25 2.97
C SER A 311 -16.71 -12.19 2.11
N LEU A 312 -17.62 -12.94 2.73
CA LEU A 312 -18.51 -13.87 2.03
C LEU A 312 -19.63 -13.16 1.24
N VAL A 313 -20.17 -12.06 1.77
CA VAL A 313 -21.29 -11.34 1.16
C VAL A 313 -20.80 -10.28 0.15
N ALA A 314 -19.75 -9.55 0.48
CA ALA A 314 -19.29 -8.44 -0.33
C ALA A 314 -18.79 -8.88 -1.72
N VAL A 315 -18.07 -9.99 -1.82
CA VAL A 315 -17.53 -10.47 -3.10
C VAL A 315 -18.65 -10.79 -4.11
N PRO A 316 -19.64 -11.65 -3.81
CA PRO A 316 -20.75 -11.91 -4.74
C PRO A 316 -21.59 -10.66 -5.02
N PHE A 317 -21.83 -9.82 -4.03
CA PHE A 317 -22.61 -8.60 -4.17
C PHE A 317 -21.94 -7.59 -5.12
N PHE A 318 -20.65 -7.31 -4.93
CA PHE A 318 -19.91 -6.40 -5.82
C PHE A 318 -19.75 -6.98 -7.22
N PHE A 319 -19.59 -8.30 -7.35
CA PHE A 319 -19.54 -8.95 -8.65
C PHE A 319 -20.86 -8.81 -9.41
N TRP A 320 -21.98 -9.01 -8.73
CA TRP A 320 -23.31 -8.81 -9.28
C TRP A 320 -23.53 -7.34 -9.69
N LEU A 321 -23.24 -6.39 -8.81
CA LEU A 321 -23.37 -4.96 -9.08
C LEU A 321 -22.48 -4.54 -10.25
N PHE A 322 -21.27 -5.02 -10.31
CA PHE A 322 -20.34 -4.74 -11.41
C PHE A 322 -20.86 -5.24 -12.75
N LEU A 323 -21.38 -6.46 -12.80
CA LEU A 323 -22.00 -7.00 -14.00
C LEU A 323 -23.22 -6.19 -14.41
N ASP A 324 -24.10 -5.84 -13.47
CA ASP A 324 -25.28 -5.02 -13.74
C ASP A 324 -24.91 -3.68 -14.40
N VAL A 325 -23.91 -2.98 -13.83
CA VAL A 325 -23.41 -1.72 -14.42
C VAL A 325 -22.80 -1.96 -15.81
N CYS A 326 -22.06 -3.05 -16.02
CA CYS A 326 -21.50 -3.38 -17.34
C CYS A 326 -22.59 -3.65 -18.39
N TYR A 327 -23.67 -4.34 -18.03
CA TYR A 327 -24.79 -4.57 -18.93
C TYR A 327 -25.58 -3.30 -19.26
N GLN A 328 -25.71 -2.39 -18.30
CA GLN A 328 -26.44 -1.13 -18.51
C GLN A 328 -25.66 -0.09 -19.31
N THR A 329 -24.34 0.03 -19.07
CA THR A 329 -23.53 1.12 -19.63
C THR A 329 -22.61 0.70 -20.79
N GLY A 330 -22.52 -0.60 -21.05
CA GLY A 330 -21.57 -1.17 -22.02
C GLY A 330 -20.18 -1.38 -21.42
N MET A 331 -19.62 -2.55 -21.66
CA MET A 331 -18.34 -3.00 -21.12
C MET A 331 -17.15 -2.19 -21.65
N GLU A 332 -17.23 -1.71 -22.90
CA GLU A 332 -16.18 -0.98 -23.60
C GLU A 332 -15.79 0.34 -22.93
N LYS A 333 -16.75 1.04 -22.37
CA LYS A 333 -16.51 2.36 -21.76
C LYS A 333 -15.87 2.30 -20.37
N ARG A 334 -15.99 1.19 -19.64
CA ARG A 334 -15.59 1.14 -18.24
C ARG A 334 -14.50 0.12 -17.90
N VAL A 335 -14.41 -0.98 -18.61
CA VAL A 335 -13.60 -2.13 -18.18
C VAL A 335 -12.68 -2.68 -19.27
N TYR A 336 -12.76 -2.14 -20.49
CA TYR A 336 -11.96 -2.60 -21.62
C TYR A 336 -10.45 -2.68 -21.29
N TRP A 337 -9.90 -1.64 -20.64
CA TRP A 337 -8.48 -1.58 -20.30
C TRP A 337 -8.03 -2.70 -19.36
N PHE A 338 -8.91 -3.16 -18.48
CA PHE A 338 -8.63 -4.20 -17.49
C PHE A 338 -8.33 -5.55 -18.17
N GLY A 339 -9.23 -6.02 -19.01
CA GLY A 339 -9.02 -7.23 -19.79
C GLY A 339 -7.92 -7.05 -20.86
N TRP A 340 -7.89 -5.89 -21.51
CA TRP A 340 -6.89 -5.58 -22.54
C TRP A 340 -5.46 -5.66 -21.97
N GLU A 341 -5.17 -5.07 -20.82
CA GLU A 341 -3.83 -5.11 -20.23
C GLU A 341 -3.38 -6.54 -19.94
N ALA A 342 -4.24 -7.34 -19.31
CA ALA A 342 -3.93 -8.72 -18.93
C ALA A 342 -3.70 -9.64 -20.14
N TYR A 343 -4.60 -9.59 -21.11
CA TYR A 343 -4.57 -10.52 -22.24
C TYR A 343 -3.68 -10.05 -23.40
N ASN A 344 -3.50 -8.76 -23.60
CA ASN A 344 -2.51 -8.23 -24.55
C ASN A 344 -1.09 -8.63 -24.13
N ARG A 345 -0.79 -8.55 -22.83
CA ARG A 345 0.47 -9.04 -22.28
C ARG A 345 0.65 -10.55 -22.50
N LEU A 346 -0.39 -11.34 -22.27
CA LEU A 346 -0.36 -12.78 -22.57
C LEU A 346 -0.08 -13.04 -24.05
N GLY A 347 -0.78 -12.34 -24.95
CA GLY A 347 -0.57 -12.41 -26.39
C GLY A 347 0.88 -12.13 -26.76
N ALA A 348 1.47 -11.06 -26.21
CA ALA A 348 2.88 -10.72 -26.42
C ALA A 348 3.83 -11.82 -25.92
N TRP A 349 3.59 -12.42 -24.78
CA TRP A 349 4.42 -13.51 -24.24
C TRP A 349 4.35 -14.80 -25.07
N LEU A 350 3.21 -15.09 -25.68
CA LEU A 350 3.03 -16.28 -26.50
C LEU A 350 3.58 -16.10 -27.92
N THR A 351 3.47 -14.89 -28.49
CA THR A 351 3.98 -14.57 -29.85
C THR A 351 5.46 -14.22 -29.86
N HIS A 352 5.93 -13.53 -28.82
CA HIS A 352 7.30 -13.08 -28.66
C HIS A 352 7.85 -13.54 -27.29
N PRO A 353 8.25 -14.80 -27.16
CA PRO A 353 8.73 -15.32 -25.88
C PRO A 353 9.94 -14.53 -25.37
N LEU A 354 9.88 -14.13 -24.11
CA LEU A 354 10.98 -13.46 -23.42
C LEU A 354 11.99 -14.50 -22.92
N GLU A 355 13.27 -14.18 -23.11
CA GLU A 355 14.35 -14.88 -22.43
C GLU A 355 14.53 -14.36 -20.99
N MET A 356 15.35 -15.07 -20.21
CA MET A 356 15.68 -14.66 -18.85
C MET A 356 16.45 -13.33 -18.85
N ASP A 357 15.93 -12.34 -18.12
CA ASP A 357 16.59 -11.05 -17.89
C ASP A 357 17.44 -11.11 -16.62
N LEU A 358 18.73 -11.45 -16.81
CA LEU A 358 19.70 -11.52 -15.72
C LEU A 358 19.90 -10.17 -15.03
N SER A 359 19.84 -9.08 -15.79
CA SER A 359 20.01 -7.73 -15.23
C SER A 359 18.87 -7.36 -14.32
N ALA A 360 17.61 -7.52 -14.77
CA ALA A 360 16.44 -7.30 -13.94
C ALA A 360 16.49 -8.14 -12.65
N THR A 361 16.86 -9.42 -12.78
CA THR A 361 16.98 -10.34 -11.63
C THR A 361 18.11 -9.92 -10.68
N ALA A 362 19.24 -9.47 -11.18
CA ALA A 362 20.34 -8.96 -10.36
C ALA A 362 19.93 -7.69 -9.59
N PHE A 363 19.15 -6.80 -10.21
CA PHE A 363 18.65 -5.59 -9.55
C PHE A 363 17.59 -5.88 -8.48
N VAL A 364 16.83 -6.98 -8.57
CA VAL A 364 16.02 -7.48 -7.43
C VAL A 364 16.95 -7.82 -6.25
N GLY A 365 18.06 -8.51 -6.52
CA GLY A 365 19.08 -8.83 -5.50
C GLY A 365 19.71 -7.58 -4.88
N ILE A 366 20.03 -6.57 -5.70
CA ILE A 366 20.58 -5.28 -5.24
C ILE A 366 19.57 -4.59 -4.31
N GLY A 367 18.31 -4.48 -4.70
CA GLY A 367 17.26 -3.89 -3.88
C GLY A 367 17.06 -4.61 -2.55
N PHE A 368 17.11 -5.95 -2.58
CA PHE A 368 17.04 -6.79 -1.39
C PHE A 368 18.20 -6.52 -0.43
N LEU A 369 19.44 -6.56 -0.92
CA LEU A 369 20.64 -6.32 -0.12
C LEU A 369 20.71 -4.88 0.41
N SER A 370 20.35 -3.89 -0.40
CA SER A 370 20.30 -2.48 0.00
C SER A 370 19.33 -2.29 1.17
N THR A 371 18.14 -2.87 1.09
CA THR A 371 17.14 -2.78 2.17
C THR A 371 17.61 -3.44 3.47
N ILE A 372 18.25 -4.62 3.38
CA ILE A 372 18.88 -5.27 4.54
C ILE A 372 20.01 -4.41 5.09
N GLY A 373 20.87 -3.85 4.23
CA GLY A 373 21.95 -2.95 4.63
C GLY A 373 21.44 -1.74 5.40
N ILE A 374 20.40 -1.07 4.90
CA ILE A 374 19.73 0.05 5.58
C ILE A 374 19.20 -0.40 6.96
N ALA A 375 18.55 -1.55 7.05
CA ALA A 375 18.02 -2.08 8.31
C ALA A 375 19.14 -2.38 9.33
N ILE A 376 20.25 -2.96 8.89
CA ILE A 376 21.42 -3.24 9.75
C ILE A 376 22.06 -1.94 10.22
N MET A 377 22.28 -0.98 9.32
CA MET A 377 22.87 0.33 9.67
C MET A 377 21.99 1.05 10.70
N ARG A 378 20.66 1.05 10.49
CA ARG A 378 19.70 1.64 11.43
C ARG A 378 19.74 0.97 12.81
N SER A 379 19.94 -0.35 12.88
CA SER A 379 20.00 -1.07 14.13
C SER A 379 21.31 -0.83 14.92
N LYS A 380 22.40 -0.52 14.21
CA LYS A 380 23.72 -0.35 14.81
C LYS A 380 24.09 1.10 15.12
N PHE A 381 23.60 2.06 14.32
CA PHE A 381 24.02 3.45 14.41
C PHE A 381 22.84 4.38 14.69
N LEU A 382 22.86 5.07 15.83
CA LEU A 382 21.81 6.02 16.25
C LEU A 382 21.69 7.25 15.33
N TRP A 383 22.77 7.64 14.68
CA TRP A 383 22.79 8.78 13.75
C TRP A 383 22.19 8.45 12.38
N PHE A 384 22.01 7.16 12.07
CA PHE A 384 21.52 6.72 10.77
C PHE A 384 19.99 6.88 10.70
N VAL A 385 19.55 7.88 9.96
CA VAL A 385 18.15 8.31 9.92
C VAL A 385 17.29 7.59 8.88
N PHE A 386 17.90 6.82 7.96
CA PHE A 386 17.15 6.18 6.89
C PHE A 386 16.36 4.96 7.36
N HIS A 387 15.12 4.89 6.88
CA HIS A 387 14.22 3.78 7.18
C HIS A 387 14.11 2.84 5.96
N PRO A 388 14.24 1.50 6.14
CA PRO A 388 14.22 0.55 5.02
C PRO A 388 12.90 0.55 4.25
N ALA A 389 11.77 0.77 4.91
CA ALA A 389 10.47 0.90 4.24
C ALA A 389 10.41 2.12 3.31
N GLY A 390 11.10 3.23 3.65
CA GLY A 390 11.19 4.39 2.78
C GLY A 390 11.88 4.08 1.46
N TYR A 391 12.95 3.29 1.47
CA TYR A 391 13.63 2.85 0.26
C TYR A 391 12.71 2.00 -0.63
N ALA A 392 12.05 1.00 -0.08
CA ALA A 392 11.22 0.09 -0.84
C ALA A 392 9.99 0.77 -1.48
N ILE A 393 9.30 1.68 -0.75
CA ILE A 393 8.06 2.31 -1.22
C ILE A 393 8.30 3.45 -2.22
N SER A 394 9.47 4.10 -2.17
CA SER A 394 9.68 5.40 -2.84
C SER A 394 9.65 5.37 -4.37
N ASN A 395 9.72 4.18 -4.99
CA ASN A 395 9.49 4.02 -6.43
C ASN A 395 8.05 3.59 -6.78
N SER A 396 7.13 3.53 -5.82
CA SER A 396 5.74 3.19 -6.12
C SER A 396 5.02 4.37 -6.79
N TRP A 397 4.01 4.07 -7.61
CA TRP A 397 3.14 5.10 -8.19
C TRP A 397 2.47 5.96 -7.09
N GLY A 398 2.13 5.37 -5.97
CA GLY A 398 1.65 6.09 -4.80
C GLY A 398 2.60 7.17 -4.33
N MET A 399 3.91 6.97 -4.46
CA MET A 399 4.90 7.99 -4.09
C MET A 399 5.02 9.11 -5.12
N ASP A 400 4.75 8.86 -6.39
CA ASP A 400 4.63 9.95 -7.37
C ASP A 400 3.54 10.96 -6.95
N VAL A 401 2.43 10.44 -6.40
CA VAL A 401 1.35 11.29 -5.87
C VAL A 401 1.69 11.91 -4.51
N CYS A 402 2.40 11.19 -3.64
CA CYS A 402 2.48 11.53 -2.21
C CYS A 402 3.80 12.18 -1.79
N TRP A 403 4.87 12.13 -2.59
CA TRP A 403 6.20 12.58 -2.14
C TRP A 403 6.23 14.03 -1.68
N LEU A 404 5.64 14.96 -2.44
CA LEU A 404 5.63 16.38 -2.09
C LEU A 404 4.75 16.69 -0.87
N PRO A 405 3.51 16.18 -0.76
CA PRO A 405 2.74 16.26 0.48
C PRO A 405 3.48 15.71 1.71
N ILE A 406 4.18 14.57 1.57
CA ILE A 406 5.00 14.00 2.65
C ILE A 406 6.16 14.92 3.00
N PHE A 407 6.86 15.49 2.00
CA PHE A 407 7.93 16.47 2.23
C PHE A 407 7.42 17.71 2.96
N ILE A 408 6.30 18.29 2.53
CA ILE A 408 5.67 19.46 3.19
C ILE A 408 5.35 19.13 4.64
N SER A 409 4.72 18.01 4.88
CA SER A 409 4.35 17.57 6.23
C SER A 409 5.59 17.32 7.11
N TRP A 410 6.62 16.66 6.56
CA TRP A 410 7.90 16.46 7.22
C TRP A 410 8.57 17.79 7.60
N ALA A 411 8.61 18.74 6.68
CA ALA A 411 9.21 20.06 6.92
C ALA A 411 8.47 20.80 8.03
N ILE A 412 7.14 20.86 7.98
CA ILE A 412 6.31 21.49 9.01
C ILE A 412 6.54 20.79 10.36
N LYS A 413 6.46 19.47 10.41
CA LYS A 413 6.65 18.68 11.64
C LYS A 413 8.05 18.88 12.23
N SER A 414 9.09 18.85 11.39
CA SER A 414 10.47 19.08 11.81
C SER A 414 10.63 20.48 12.43
N LEU A 415 10.06 21.51 11.79
CA LEU A 415 10.10 22.89 12.27
C LEU A 415 9.37 23.04 13.61
N LEU A 416 8.17 22.47 13.75
CA LEU A 416 7.38 22.51 14.99
C LEU A 416 8.11 21.82 16.15
N LEU A 417 8.71 20.65 15.89
CA LEU A 417 9.47 19.91 16.90
C LEU A 417 10.74 20.67 17.34
N ARG A 418 11.46 21.31 16.39
CA ARG A 418 12.68 22.07 16.69
C ARG A 418 12.39 23.34 17.50
N ARG A 419 11.30 24.08 17.16
CA ARG A 419 10.98 25.38 17.80
C ARG A 419 10.14 25.25 19.06
N GLY A 420 9.23 24.28 19.12
CA GLY A 420 8.23 24.21 20.19
C GLY A 420 8.09 22.85 20.87
N GLY A 421 8.93 21.90 20.48
CA GLY A 421 8.96 20.58 21.07
C GLY A 421 7.65 19.81 20.92
N PHE A 422 7.51 18.77 21.71
CA PHE A 422 6.39 17.83 21.62
C PHE A 422 5.02 18.47 22.00
N LYS A 423 5.02 19.55 22.79
CA LYS A 423 3.80 20.26 23.18
C LYS A 423 3.11 20.95 21.99
N ILE A 424 3.89 21.65 21.15
CA ILE A 424 3.35 22.31 19.94
C ILE A 424 2.94 21.27 18.91
N TYR A 425 3.73 20.20 18.72
CA TYR A 425 3.36 19.09 17.85
C TYR A 425 1.97 18.52 18.21
N ARG A 426 1.74 18.16 19.48
CA ARG A 426 0.44 17.64 19.93
C ARG A 426 -0.72 18.60 19.69
N ARG A 427 -0.48 19.91 19.86
CA ARG A 427 -1.50 20.94 19.63
C ARG A 427 -1.84 21.08 18.14
N ALA A 428 -0.90 20.77 17.24
CA ALA A 428 -1.11 20.83 15.79
C ALA A 428 -1.87 19.61 15.24
N ILE A 429 -1.82 18.45 15.89
CA ILE A 429 -2.47 17.20 15.40
C ILE A 429 -3.93 17.41 14.97
N PRO A 430 -4.82 18.09 15.73
CA PRO A 430 -6.19 18.30 15.31
C PRO A 430 -6.34 19.06 14.00
N LEU A 431 -5.45 20.00 13.68
CA LEU A 431 -5.46 20.72 12.39
C LEU A 431 -5.24 19.74 11.23
N PHE A 432 -4.25 18.85 11.34
CA PHE A 432 -3.96 17.88 10.30
C PHE A 432 -5.03 16.78 10.19
N MET A 433 -5.69 16.42 11.30
CA MET A 433 -6.90 15.60 11.27
C MET A 433 -8.07 16.32 10.58
N GLY A 434 -8.16 17.63 10.74
CA GLY A 434 -9.13 18.46 10.03
C GLY A 434 -8.90 18.46 8.52
N LEU A 435 -7.64 18.52 8.06
CA LEU A 435 -7.32 18.40 6.62
C LEU A 435 -7.83 17.09 6.04
N ILE A 436 -7.66 15.97 6.77
CA ILE A 436 -8.16 14.66 6.35
C ILE A 436 -9.68 14.66 6.25
N LEU A 437 -10.36 15.14 7.30
CA LEU A 437 -11.83 15.15 7.34
C LEU A 437 -12.45 16.07 6.30
N GLY A 438 -11.85 17.23 6.05
CA GLY A 438 -12.34 18.22 5.09
C GLY A 438 -12.41 17.65 3.68
N GLU A 439 -11.34 17.01 3.23
CA GLU A 439 -11.27 16.39 1.90
C GLU A 439 -12.25 15.23 1.76
N PHE A 440 -12.35 14.36 2.78
CA PHE A 440 -13.33 13.26 2.75
C PHE A 440 -14.79 13.73 2.78
N ILE A 441 -15.13 14.71 3.62
CA ILE A 441 -16.51 15.18 3.73
C ILE A 441 -16.97 15.84 2.44
N ILE A 442 -16.15 16.71 1.86
CA ILE A 442 -16.53 17.39 0.61
C ILE A 442 -16.45 16.43 -0.60
N GLY A 443 -15.47 15.51 -0.60
CA GLY A 443 -15.43 14.44 -1.61
C GLY A 443 -16.68 13.55 -1.59
N LEU A 444 -17.16 13.18 -0.38
CA LEU A 444 -18.41 12.45 -0.21
C LEU A 444 -19.61 13.28 -0.70
N LEU A 445 -19.64 14.59 -0.41
CA LEU A 445 -20.70 15.50 -0.87
C LEU A 445 -20.76 15.50 -2.40
N TRP A 446 -19.63 15.69 -3.11
CA TRP A 446 -19.59 15.68 -4.57
C TRP A 446 -20.00 14.33 -5.16
N SER A 447 -19.52 13.23 -4.58
CA SER A 447 -19.94 11.89 -5.02
C SER A 447 -21.42 11.65 -4.82
N SER A 448 -22.01 12.15 -3.71
CA SER A 448 -23.44 12.05 -3.45
C SER A 448 -24.26 12.88 -4.42
N ILE A 449 -23.83 14.09 -4.75
CA ILE A 449 -24.48 14.95 -5.75
C ILE A 449 -24.44 14.27 -7.11
N GLY A 450 -23.30 13.73 -7.52
CA GLY A 450 -23.16 13.00 -8.77
C GLY A 450 -24.13 11.82 -8.88
N LEU A 451 -24.23 11.02 -7.80
CA LEU A 451 -25.10 9.85 -7.77
C LEU A 451 -26.60 10.23 -7.81
N ILE A 452 -27.02 11.25 -7.05
CA ILE A 452 -28.44 11.65 -6.94
C ILE A 452 -28.93 12.31 -8.22
N PHE A 453 -28.12 13.16 -8.83
CA PHE A 453 -28.51 13.95 -10.00
C PHE A 453 -28.03 13.38 -11.33
N GLY A 454 -27.29 12.28 -11.33
CA GLY A 454 -26.72 11.68 -12.55
C GLY A 454 -25.73 12.58 -13.26
N LEU A 455 -25.01 13.43 -12.51
CA LEU A 455 -24.06 14.40 -13.05
C LEU A 455 -22.63 13.91 -12.89
N ASP A 456 -21.78 14.22 -13.86
CA ASP A 456 -20.33 14.07 -13.69
C ASP A 456 -19.85 15.17 -12.73
N THR A 457 -19.28 14.77 -11.62
CA THR A 457 -18.83 15.67 -10.55
C THR A 457 -17.33 15.56 -10.31
N TYR A 458 -16.79 16.54 -9.61
CA TYR A 458 -15.38 16.56 -9.24
C TYR A 458 -15.00 15.37 -8.35
N VAL A 459 -13.99 14.63 -8.78
CA VAL A 459 -13.38 13.56 -8.00
C VAL A 459 -12.13 14.12 -7.33
N PHE A 460 -12.09 14.15 -6.01
CA PHE A 460 -10.96 14.75 -5.25
C PHE A 460 -9.67 13.92 -5.36
N TRP A 461 -9.75 12.62 -5.56
CA TRP A 461 -8.60 11.75 -5.71
C TRP A 461 -8.18 11.58 -7.19
N VAL A 462 -7.08 10.91 -7.40
CA VAL A 462 -6.32 10.85 -8.69
C VAL A 462 -7.11 10.29 -9.87
N TYR A 463 -8.15 9.50 -9.64
CA TYR A 463 -8.96 8.88 -10.70
C TYR A 463 -10.19 9.69 -11.03
#